data_02cbf9a16dadb92eb15e608860d882ce
#
_entry.id   02cbf9a16dadb92eb15e608860d882ce
#
_cell.length_a   1.000
_cell.length_b   1.000
_cell.length_c   1.000
_cell.angle_alpha   90.00
_cell.angle_beta   90.00
_cell.angle_gamma   90.00
#
_symmetry.space_group_name_H-M   'P 1'
#
loop_
_entity.id
_entity.type
_entity.pdbx_description
1 polymer ?
#
loop_
_entity_poly.entity_id
_entity_poly.type
_entity_poly.pdbx_seq_one_letter_code
_entity_poly.pdbx_strand_id
1 'polypeptide(L)'
;MYLDLSGEKIANIENVLVLQGGGSLGAFGCGVYKALVKHHLDLDLIAGTSIGGINAAIIAGSRNKDRPDELLEEFWLELSENFVNNDKFFDFSRPNLMKQFYENFVYPLHNNDMIANYVEMKKGQQIKIKQLESFFSSAAFGNEKFFKPRWFSEYAASDPEYFTPMKWTYLYDHKPLIKTLDRYIDYDKLRPGVNSNPRLILTAVNVLDSKALIFDSFKQQIESKHILATSAYPLYNFPWIEVEKGVFAWDGGLLSNTPLREVLDASPVIDKKIFLVENYPKAVDALPSNIGEVHHRARDIIFSDKTEHNIKMSRVITRYLDFIEELYQIFENNADKLQLDKNTLSKIRRKYKKYHEDHGAEIKEIYYISRDEMYPHIFENADFSPDTIKELIKSGEDKANKVIQAHKQE
;
A
#
# COMPACT_ATOMS: atom_id res chain seq x y z
N MET A 1 -11.50 -26.01 -11.05
CA MET A 1 -11.21 -27.24 -10.34
C MET A 1 -10.44 -28.14 -11.31
N TYR A 2 -9.13 -28.16 -11.21
CA TYR A 2 -8.29 -29.02 -12.06
C TYR A 2 -7.95 -30.28 -11.25
N LEU A 3 -8.18 -31.44 -11.84
CA LEU A 3 -7.73 -32.74 -11.33
C LEU A 3 -6.46 -33.09 -12.10
N ASP A 4 -5.46 -33.64 -11.42
CA ASP A 4 -4.33 -34.25 -12.09
C ASP A 4 -4.69 -35.57 -12.76
N LEU A 5 -3.73 -36.18 -13.46
CA LEU A 5 -3.92 -37.48 -14.12
C LEU A 5 -4.19 -38.66 -13.17
N SER A 6 -4.01 -38.46 -11.85
CA SER A 6 -4.33 -39.43 -10.79
C SER A 6 -5.69 -39.17 -10.13
N GLY A 7 -6.37 -38.07 -10.45
CA GLY A 7 -7.65 -37.68 -9.85
C GLY A 7 -7.49 -36.96 -8.49
N GLU A 8 -6.27 -36.61 -8.10
CA GLU A 8 -6.03 -35.79 -6.91
C GLU A 8 -6.30 -34.30 -7.19
N LYS A 9 -6.87 -33.59 -6.23
CA LYS A 9 -7.03 -32.13 -6.30
C LYS A 9 -5.63 -31.50 -6.34
N ILE A 10 -5.27 -30.95 -7.51
CA ILE A 10 -4.16 -29.99 -7.55
C ILE A 10 -4.61 -28.80 -6.69
N ALA A 11 -3.99 -28.64 -5.54
CA ALA A 11 -4.21 -27.45 -4.72
C ALA A 11 -3.71 -26.25 -5.55
N ASN A 12 -4.65 -25.48 -6.08
CA ASN A 12 -4.31 -24.25 -6.79
C ASN A 12 -3.86 -23.23 -5.74
N ILE A 13 -2.58 -22.90 -5.72
CA ILE A 13 -2.01 -21.90 -4.81
C ILE A 13 -1.87 -20.61 -5.59
N GLU A 14 -2.50 -19.53 -5.11
CA GLU A 14 -2.35 -18.20 -5.71
C GLU A 14 -1.08 -17.49 -5.21
N ASN A 15 -0.29 -16.97 -6.15
CA ASN A 15 0.80 -16.05 -5.86
C ASN A 15 0.24 -14.64 -5.62
N VAL A 16 0.46 -14.12 -4.44
CA VAL A 16 -0.15 -12.85 -4.01
C VAL A 16 0.92 -11.85 -3.62
N LEU A 17 0.84 -10.64 -4.19
CA LEU A 17 1.63 -9.50 -3.77
C LEU A 17 0.79 -8.58 -2.88
N VAL A 18 1.26 -8.34 -1.66
CA VAL A 18 0.62 -7.42 -0.70
C VAL A 18 1.52 -6.22 -0.48
N LEU A 19 1.03 -5.03 -0.82
CA LEU A 19 1.78 -3.78 -0.80
C LEU A 19 1.26 -2.84 0.29
N GLN A 20 2.11 -2.53 1.25
CA GLN A 20 1.82 -1.59 2.33
C GLN A 20 1.80 -0.15 1.84
N GLY A 21 1.00 0.71 2.49
CA GLY A 21 1.03 2.16 2.28
C GLY A 21 2.33 2.82 2.74
N GLY A 22 2.56 4.09 2.37
CA GLY A 22 3.79 4.76 2.80
C GLY A 22 4.23 6.00 2.02
N GLY A 23 3.40 6.58 1.17
CA GLY A 23 3.79 7.74 0.35
C GLY A 23 4.95 7.42 -0.58
N SER A 24 6.01 8.24 -0.60
CA SER A 24 7.19 8.01 -1.45
C SER A 24 7.90 6.68 -1.19
N LEU A 25 7.73 6.07 0.00
CA LEU A 25 8.27 4.75 0.32
C LEU A 25 7.70 3.62 -0.58
N GLY A 26 6.58 3.87 -1.25
CA GLY A 26 6.02 2.95 -2.24
C GLY A 26 6.98 2.63 -3.41
N ALA A 27 7.98 3.46 -3.67
CA ALA A 27 9.04 3.18 -4.65
C ALA A 27 9.84 1.91 -4.31
N PHE A 28 9.97 1.57 -3.03
CA PHE A 28 10.52 0.28 -2.58
C PHE A 28 9.72 -0.90 -3.14
N GLY A 29 8.37 -0.82 -3.10
CA GLY A 29 7.48 -1.82 -3.69
C GLY A 29 7.65 -1.99 -5.20
N CYS A 30 7.98 -0.91 -5.92
CA CYS A 30 8.35 -0.98 -7.34
C CYS A 30 9.59 -1.87 -7.55
N GLY A 31 10.65 -1.66 -6.76
CA GLY A 31 11.84 -2.50 -6.82
C GLY A 31 11.57 -3.96 -6.50
N VAL A 32 10.72 -4.22 -5.50
CA VAL A 32 10.29 -5.59 -5.17
C VAL A 32 9.60 -6.24 -6.37
N TYR A 33 8.66 -5.54 -7.00
CA TYR A 33 7.97 -6.07 -8.17
C TYR A 33 8.91 -6.37 -9.34
N LYS A 34 9.89 -5.50 -9.61
CA LYS A 34 10.96 -5.77 -10.61
C LYS A 34 11.69 -7.09 -10.33
N ALA A 35 12.03 -7.36 -9.07
CA ALA A 35 12.66 -8.62 -8.69
C ALA A 35 11.73 -9.82 -8.92
N LEU A 36 10.42 -9.73 -8.60
CA LEU A 36 9.47 -10.80 -8.86
C LEU A 36 9.39 -11.13 -10.37
N VAL A 37 9.30 -10.11 -11.23
CA VAL A 37 9.31 -10.28 -12.69
C VAL A 37 10.60 -10.95 -13.16
N LYS A 38 11.76 -10.52 -12.67
CA LYS A 38 13.07 -11.10 -12.99
C LYS A 38 13.19 -12.58 -12.59
N HIS A 39 12.51 -12.97 -11.52
CA HIS A 39 12.43 -14.36 -11.07
C HIS A 39 11.30 -15.17 -11.73
N HIS A 40 10.61 -14.59 -12.71
CA HIS A 40 9.47 -15.22 -13.42
C HIS A 40 8.36 -15.69 -12.48
N LEU A 41 8.06 -14.87 -11.47
CA LEU A 41 6.99 -15.12 -10.51
C LEU A 41 5.73 -14.39 -10.98
N ASP A 42 4.86 -15.14 -11.66
CA ASP A 42 3.55 -14.63 -12.07
C ASP A 42 2.65 -14.44 -10.85
N LEU A 43 1.91 -13.34 -10.83
CA LEU A 43 1.00 -12.98 -9.74
C LEU A 43 -0.46 -13.22 -10.16
N ASP A 44 -1.22 -13.88 -9.29
CA ASP A 44 -2.65 -14.11 -9.46
C ASP A 44 -3.48 -13.00 -8.84
N LEU A 45 -2.99 -12.42 -7.72
CA LEU A 45 -3.66 -11.37 -6.98
C LEU A 45 -2.65 -10.33 -6.47
N ILE A 46 -3.03 -9.05 -6.56
CA ILE A 46 -2.28 -7.95 -5.99
C ILE A 46 -3.21 -7.14 -5.10
N ALA A 47 -2.78 -6.89 -3.88
CA ALA A 47 -3.52 -6.06 -2.93
C ALA A 47 -2.66 -4.92 -2.41
N GLY A 48 -3.25 -3.75 -2.22
CA GLY A 48 -2.52 -2.60 -1.70
C GLY A 48 -3.41 -1.58 -1.02
N THR A 49 -2.80 -0.84 -0.11
CA THR A 49 -3.40 0.29 0.61
C THR A 49 -2.60 1.56 0.30
N SER A 50 -3.27 2.69 0.15
CA SER A 50 -2.60 3.97 -0.10
C SER A 50 -1.74 3.91 -1.37
N ILE A 51 -0.48 4.34 -1.29
CA ILE A 51 0.49 4.24 -2.39
C ILE A 51 0.73 2.78 -2.84
N GLY A 52 0.62 1.81 -1.91
CA GLY A 52 0.64 0.39 -2.24
C GLY A 52 -0.52 0.01 -3.16
N GLY A 53 -1.70 0.62 -2.96
CA GLY A 53 -2.85 0.47 -3.84
C GLY A 53 -2.64 1.10 -5.22
N ILE A 54 -1.95 2.23 -5.30
CA ILE A 54 -1.55 2.86 -6.57
C ILE A 54 -0.61 1.93 -7.35
N ASN A 55 0.44 1.43 -6.70
CA ASN A 55 1.34 0.44 -7.31
C ASN A 55 0.59 -0.79 -7.80
N ALA A 56 -0.28 -1.37 -6.95
CA ALA A 56 -1.09 -2.53 -7.27
C ALA A 56 -1.97 -2.29 -8.51
N ALA A 57 -2.60 -1.12 -8.60
CA ALA A 57 -3.46 -0.75 -9.72
C ALA A 57 -2.67 -0.57 -11.04
N ILE A 58 -1.46 0.02 -10.98
CA ILE A 58 -0.59 0.17 -12.15
C ILE A 58 -0.12 -1.21 -12.65
N ILE A 59 0.25 -2.12 -11.73
CA ILE A 59 0.68 -3.47 -12.09
C ILE A 59 -0.48 -4.24 -12.72
N ALA A 60 -1.63 -4.34 -12.04
CA ALA A 60 -2.77 -5.12 -12.47
C ALA A 60 -3.44 -4.56 -13.74
N GLY A 61 -3.49 -3.22 -13.88
CA GLY A 61 -4.05 -2.53 -15.02
C GLY A 61 -3.02 -2.05 -16.05
N SER A 62 -1.79 -2.55 -16.03
CA SER A 62 -0.69 -2.03 -16.84
C SER A 62 -1.06 -1.92 -18.33
N ARG A 63 -0.82 -0.73 -18.91
CA ARG A 63 -0.96 -0.53 -20.36
C ARG A 63 0.10 -1.28 -21.16
N ASN A 64 1.28 -1.49 -20.57
CA ASN A 64 2.32 -2.33 -21.14
C ASN A 64 2.21 -3.75 -20.59
N LYS A 65 1.69 -4.69 -21.38
CA LYS A 65 1.50 -6.08 -20.95
C LYS A 65 2.80 -6.85 -20.78
N ASP A 66 3.81 -6.51 -21.57
CA ASP A 66 5.05 -7.27 -21.62
C ASP A 66 6.03 -6.82 -20.53
N ARG A 67 5.96 -5.53 -20.14
CA ARG A 67 6.87 -4.92 -19.16
C ARG A 67 6.13 -4.01 -18.16
N PRO A 68 5.22 -4.58 -17.35
CA PRO A 68 4.53 -3.78 -16.32
C PRO A 68 5.48 -3.26 -15.24
N ASP A 69 6.60 -3.90 -15.01
CA ASP A 69 7.68 -3.48 -14.10
C ASP A 69 8.36 -2.19 -14.58
N GLU A 70 8.65 -2.08 -15.88
CA GLU A 70 9.22 -0.85 -16.44
C GLU A 70 8.23 0.31 -16.40
N LEU A 71 6.96 0.02 -16.66
CA LEU A 71 5.91 1.04 -16.62
C LEU A 71 5.70 1.59 -15.19
N LEU A 72 5.80 0.73 -14.17
CA LEU A 72 5.74 1.16 -12.78
C LEU A 72 6.97 1.99 -12.39
N GLU A 73 8.17 1.62 -12.86
CA GLU A 73 9.38 2.41 -12.64
C GLU A 73 9.28 3.78 -13.32
N GLU A 74 8.77 3.84 -14.56
CA GLU A 74 8.54 5.09 -15.27
C GLU A 74 7.60 6.02 -14.48
N PHE A 75 6.51 5.50 -13.92
CA PHE A 75 5.62 6.26 -13.05
C PHE A 75 6.39 6.90 -11.88
N TRP A 76 7.22 6.14 -11.18
CA TRP A 76 7.99 6.65 -10.05
C TRP A 76 9.04 7.69 -10.46
N LEU A 77 9.71 7.47 -11.57
CA LEU A 77 10.69 8.42 -12.11
C LEU A 77 9.99 9.71 -12.56
N GLU A 78 8.83 9.62 -13.21
CA GLU A 78 8.05 10.79 -13.58
C GLU A 78 7.59 11.62 -12.37
N LEU A 79 7.19 10.98 -11.27
CA LEU A 79 6.86 11.70 -10.04
C LEU A 79 8.07 12.44 -9.46
N SER A 80 9.27 11.89 -9.65
CA SER A 80 10.50 12.47 -9.13
C SER A 80 11.04 13.65 -9.99
N GLU A 81 10.83 13.61 -11.32
CA GLU A 81 11.34 14.63 -12.24
C GLU A 81 10.71 16.01 -12.04
N ASN A 82 9.43 16.06 -11.66
CA ASN A 82 8.74 17.33 -11.39
C ASN A 82 9.33 18.10 -10.22
N PHE A 83 10.18 17.47 -9.46
CA PHE A 83 10.89 18.06 -8.33
C PHE A 83 12.07 18.95 -8.76
N VAL A 84 12.75 18.60 -9.85
CA VAL A 84 13.99 19.27 -10.31
C VAL A 84 13.73 20.54 -11.13
N ASN A 85 12.57 20.65 -11.78
CA ASN A 85 12.23 21.76 -12.66
C ASN A 85 11.65 23.00 -11.95
N ASN A 86 11.73 23.06 -10.63
CA ASN A 86 11.18 24.16 -9.83
C ASN A 86 11.99 25.46 -9.85
N ASP A 87 13.07 25.58 -10.63
CA ASP A 87 13.74 26.87 -10.87
C ASP A 87 12.78 27.94 -11.48
N LYS A 88 11.68 27.51 -12.10
CA LYS A 88 10.59 28.41 -12.52
C LYS A 88 9.65 28.82 -11.39
N PHE A 89 9.66 28.15 -10.25
CA PHE A 89 8.79 28.47 -9.11
C PHE A 89 9.35 29.57 -8.20
N PHE A 90 10.62 29.86 -8.28
CA PHE A 90 11.23 31.02 -7.61
C PHE A 90 10.99 32.32 -8.37
N ASP A 91 9.95 32.38 -9.22
CA ASP A 91 9.47 33.65 -9.74
C ASP A 91 8.82 34.44 -8.60
N PHE A 92 9.64 35.26 -7.95
CA PHE A 92 9.27 36.17 -6.85
C PHE A 92 8.26 37.26 -7.26
N SER A 93 7.70 37.21 -8.45
CA SER A 93 6.60 38.05 -8.91
C SER A 93 5.24 37.62 -8.35
N ARG A 94 5.14 36.48 -7.68
CA ARG A 94 3.90 35.95 -7.10
C ARG A 94 3.66 36.40 -5.64
N PRO A 95 2.39 36.38 -5.15
CA PRO A 95 2.00 37.15 -3.96
C PRO A 95 2.74 36.78 -2.67
N ASN A 96 2.96 37.78 -1.84
CA ASN A 96 3.72 37.87 -0.59
C ASN A 96 3.67 36.67 0.40
N LEU A 97 2.63 35.83 0.37
CA LEU A 97 2.47 34.76 1.38
C LEU A 97 3.49 33.64 1.21
N MET A 98 3.79 33.27 -0.03
CA MET A 98 4.75 32.20 -0.34
C MET A 98 6.19 32.67 -0.14
N LYS A 99 6.46 33.94 -0.49
CA LYS A 99 7.74 34.57 -0.19
C LYS A 99 7.97 34.63 1.32
N GLN A 100 6.96 35.01 2.12
CA GLN A 100 7.03 35.01 3.57
C GLN A 100 7.20 33.62 4.17
N PHE A 101 6.53 32.60 3.61
CA PHE A 101 6.71 31.22 4.06
C PHE A 101 8.15 30.74 3.78
N TYR A 102 8.65 30.97 2.58
CA TYR A 102 10.03 30.64 2.21
C TYR A 102 11.03 31.40 3.09
N GLU A 103 10.89 32.72 3.22
CA GLU A 103 11.80 33.57 4.01
C GLU A 103 11.73 33.26 5.52
N ASN A 104 10.57 32.90 6.06
CA ASN A 104 10.43 32.65 7.51
C ASN A 104 10.68 31.20 7.92
N PHE A 105 10.47 30.23 7.04
CA PHE A 105 10.55 28.80 7.39
C PHE A 105 11.64 28.04 6.61
N VAL A 106 11.85 28.33 5.33
CA VAL A 106 12.78 27.58 4.48
C VAL A 106 14.17 28.24 4.45
N TYR A 107 14.22 29.54 4.25
CA TYR A 107 15.48 30.30 4.17
C TYR A 107 16.31 30.26 5.47
N PRO A 108 15.71 30.36 6.68
CA PRO A 108 16.46 30.19 7.92
C PRO A 108 17.04 28.78 8.11
N LEU A 109 16.40 27.76 7.52
CA LEU A 109 16.92 26.40 7.52
C LEU A 109 18.16 26.25 6.60
N HIS A 110 18.22 27.05 5.53
CA HIS A 110 19.35 27.06 4.59
C HIS A 110 20.60 27.75 5.12
N ASN A 111 20.40 28.82 5.87
CA ASN A 111 21.49 29.72 6.29
C ASN A 111 21.80 29.67 7.80
N ASN A 112 21.31 28.70 8.51
CA ASN A 112 21.49 28.62 9.94
C ASN A 112 22.65 27.71 10.31
N ASP A 113 23.77 28.30 10.75
CA ASP A 113 24.97 27.59 11.25
C ASP A 113 24.63 26.53 12.32
N MET A 114 23.50 26.67 13.02
CA MET A 114 23.03 25.68 13.96
C MET A 114 22.62 24.36 13.29
N ILE A 115 22.03 24.41 12.08
CA ILE A 115 21.66 23.20 11.34
C ILE A 115 22.90 22.57 10.70
N ALA A 116 23.80 23.36 10.16
CA ALA A 116 25.09 22.88 9.66
C ALA A 116 25.89 22.21 10.78
N ASN A 117 25.97 22.83 11.98
CA ASN A 117 26.61 22.25 13.15
C ASN A 117 25.89 21.01 13.68
N TYR A 118 24.54 20.95 13.62
CA TYR A 118 23.77 19.76 13.99
C TYR A 118 23.99 18.60 13.02
N VAL A 119 24.13 18.88 11.74
CA VAL A 119 24.46 17.89 10.69
C VAL A 119 25.90 17.39 10.83
N GLU A 120 26.87 18.26 11.18
CA GLU A 120 28.27 17.86 11.45
C GLU A 120 28.43 17.06 12.75
N MET A 121 27.65 17.37 13.80
CA MET A 121 27.74 16.68 15.09
C MET A 121 27.31 15.21 15.05
N LYS A 122 26.50 14.78 14.09
CA LYS A 122 26.11 13.36 13.92
C LYS A 122 26.84 12.73 12.74
N LYS A 123 28.13 12.38 12.93
CA LYS A 123 28.84 11.45 12.02
C LYS A 123 28.05 10.16 11.89
N GLY A 124 27.31 10.01 10.78
CA GLY A 124 26.49 8.82 10.44
C GLY A 124 25.03 9.09 10.12
N GLN A 125 24.46 10.25 10.49
CA GLN A 125 23.10 10.66 10.12
C GLN A 125 23.15 11.96 9.30
N GLN A 126 23.61 11.88 8.07
CA GLN A 126 23.41 12.96 7.11
C GLN A 126 21.94 12.99 6.72
N ILE A 127 21.13 13.78 7.43
CA ILE A 127 19.88 14.28 6.83
C ILE A 127 20.37 15.07 5.62
N LYS A 128 20.22 14.50 4.42
CA LYS A 128 20.59 15.18 3.19
C LYS A 128 19.74 16.45 3.17
N ILE A 129 20.37 17.63 3.16
CA ILE A 129 19.67 18.92 3.09
C ILE A 129 18.64 18.90 1.95
N LYS A 130 18.97 18.27 0.82
CA LYS A 130 18.08 17.99 -0.30
C LYS A 130 16.76 17.28 0.07
N GLN A 131 16.75 16.37 1.05
CA GLN A 131 15.52 15.66 1.48
C GLN A 131 14.59 16.59 2.23
N LEU A 132 15.15 17.48 3.05
CA LEU A 132 14.39 18.51 3.75
C LEU A 132 13.83 19.55 2.76
N GLU A 133 14.60 19.95 1.77
CA GLU A 133 14.17 20.82 0.67
C GLU A 133 13.04 20.15 -0.13
N SER A 134 13.17 18.86 -0.42
CA SER A 134 12.18 18.05 -1.09
C SER A 134 10.83 18.08 -0.35
N PHE A 135 10.85 17.82 0.95
CA PHE A 135 9.66 17.85 1.77
C PHE A 135 9.00 19.23 1.78
N PHE A 136 9.76 20.29 2.08
CA PHE A 136 9.20 21.66 2.14
C PHE A 136 8.68 22.13 0.77
N SER A 137 9.36 21.77 -0.30
CA SER A 137 8.90 22.05 -1.65
C SER A 137 7.57 21.33 -1.94
N SER A 138 7.50 20.03 -1.65
CA SER A 138 6.26 19.26 -1.81
C SER A 138 5.13 19.79 -0.94
N ALA A 139 5.41 20.15 0.31
CA ALA A 139 4.41 20.72 1.21
C ALA A 139 3.92 22.10 0.73
N ALA A 140 4.83 22.96 0.24
CA ALA A 140 4.49 24.31 -0.18
C ALA A 140 3.86 24.39 -1.57
N PHE A 141 4.35 23.58 -2.51
CA PHE A 141 4.03 23.67 -3.94
C PHE A 141 3.26 22.46 -4.49
N GLY A 142 3.22 21.36 -3.73
CA GLY A 142 2.68 20.10 -4.20
C GLY A 142 3.61 19.38 -5.19
N ASN A 143 3.04 18.37 -5.85
CA ASN A 143 3.61 17.69 -6.99
C ASN A 143 2.57 17.71 -8.12
N GLU A 144 2.82 18.42 -9.19
CA GLU A 144 1.85 18.64 -10.28
C GLU A 144 1.28 17.35 -10.89
N LYS A 145 1.99 16.25 -10.75
CA LYS A 145 1.59 14.92 -11.23
C LYS A 145 0.80 14.11 -10.20
N PHE A 146 0.86 14.52 -8.93
CA PHE A 146 0.26 13.78 -7.83
C PHE A 146 -0.79 14.61 -7.08
N PHE A 147 -0.42 15.81 -6.57
CA PHE A 147 -1.33 16.65 -5.79
C PHE A 147 -0.97 18.13 -5.87
N LYS A 148 -1.97 19.00 -5.66
CA LYS A 148 -1.81 20.45 -5.63
C LYS A 148 -2.33 21.05 -4.32
N PRO A 149 -1.65 22.07 -3.77
CA PRO A 149 -2.17 22.83 -2.65
C PRO A 149 -3.43 23.62 -2.99
N ARG A 150 -4.41 23.60 -2.10
CA ARG A 150 -5.68 24.35 -2.25
C ARG A 150 -5.52 25.86 -2.21
N TRP A 151 -4.44 26.38 -1.63
CA TRP A 151 -4.17 27.83 -1.60
C TRP A 151 -3.68 28.42 -2.94
N PHE A 152 -3.52 27.63 -3.97
CA PHE A 152 -3.22 28.18 -5.30
C PHE A 152 -4.40 28.95 -5.87
N SER A 153 -4.11 30.11 -6.55
CA SER A 153 -5.10 31.03 -7.05
C SER A 153 -6.09 30.43 -8.05
N GLU A 154 -5.74 29.33 -8.70
CA GLU A 154 -6.62 28.60 -9.63
C GLU A 154 -7.90 28.08 -8.94
N TYR A 155 -7.86 27.84 -7.64
CA TYR A 155 -9.02 27.42 -6.86
C TYR A 155 -9.95 28.57 -6.50
N ALA A 156 -9.50 29.82 -6.55
CA ALA A 156 -10.32 30.98 -6.23
C ALA A 156 -11.59 31.11 -7.10
N ALA A 157 -11.51 30.64 -8.35
CA ALA A 157 -12.63 30.70 -9.29
C ALA A 157 -13.58 29.49 -9.24
N SER A 158 -13.08 28.34 -8.71
CA SER A 158 -13.80 27.06 -8.73
C SER A 158 -14.29 26.59 -7.36
N ASP A 159 -13.77 27.20 -6.26
CA ASP A 159 -14.06 26.80 -4.89
C ASP A 159 -14.79 27.94 -4.15
N PRO A 160 -16.10 27.82 -3.86
CA PRO A 160 -16.86 28.87 -3.15
C PRO A 160 -16.30 29.19 -1.76
N GLU A 161 -15.57 28.25 -1.13
CA GLU A 161 -15.00 28.41 0.22
C GLU A 161 -13.52 28.83 0.20
N TYR A 162 -12.96 29.12 -0.98
CA TYR A 162 -11.55 29.51 -1.11
C TYR A 162 -11.15 30.66 -0.18
N PHE A 163 -12.01 31.68 -0.04
CA PHE A 163 -11.77 32.85 0.82
C PHE A 163 -12.16 32.66 2.29
N THR A 164 -12.56 31.46 2.67
CA THR A 164 -12.91 31.09 4.05
C THR A 164 -12.10 29.89 4.56
N PRO A 165 -10.76 30.02 4.75
CA PRO A 165 -9.88 28.88 5.10
C PRO A 165 -10.30 28.13 6.36
N MET A 166 -11.00 28.76 7.29
CA MET A 166 -11.52 28.11 8.50
C MET A 166 -12.58 27.02 8.22
N LYS A 167 -13.14 26.99 7.01
CA LYS A 167 -14.10 25.98 6.57
C LYS A 167 -13.46 24.88 5.71
N TRP A 168 -12.18 25.00 5.43
CA TRP A 168 -11.50 24.01 4.60
C TRP A 168 -11.45 22.66 5.31
N THR A 169 -11.85 21.61 4.59
CA THR A 169 -11.81 20.21 5.04
C THR A 169 -10.57 19.47 4.55
N TYR A 170 -9.77 20.10 3.67
CA TYR A 170 -8.52 19.57 3.15
C TYR A 170 -7.59 20.72 2.72
N LEU A 171 -6.30 20.41 2.61
CA LEU A 171 -5.27 21.36 2.16
C LEU A 171 -4.68 20.98 0.79
N TYR A 172 -4.73 19.72 0.41
CA TYR A 172 -4.16 19.20 -0.82
C TYR A 172 -5.20 18.47 -1.65
N ASP A 173 -5.31 18.83 -2.94
CA ASP A 173 -6.16 18.14 -3.91
C ASP A 173 -5.31 17.17 -4.73
N HIS A 174 -5.63 15.88 -4.69
CA HIS A 174 -4.90 14.85 -5.44
C HIS A 174 -5.57 14.42 -6.75
N LYS A 175 -6.56 15.21 -7.24
CA LYS A 175 -7.12 15.00 -8.59
C LYS A 175 -6.11 15.03 -9.73
N PRO A 176 -4.97 15.77 -9.67
CA PRO A 176 -3.94 15.68 -10.71
C PRO A 176 -3.45 14.25 -10.95
N LEU A 177 -3.43 13.40 -9.92
CA LEU A 177 -3.06 11.99 -10.02
C LEU A 177 -3.93 11.22 -11.04
N ILE A 178 -5.20 11.59 -11.24
CA ILE A 178 -6.07 10.93 -12.23
C ILE A 178 -5.43 10.97 -13.62
N LYS A 179 -5.01 12.16 -14.07
CA LYS A 179 -4.38 12.33 -15.38
C LYS A 179 -3.06 11.56 -15.51
N THR A 180 -2.34 11.43 -14.41
CA THR A 180 -1.12 10.63 -14.36
C THR A 180 -1.47 9.16 -14.50
N LEU A 181 -2.40 8.63 -13.71
CA LEU A 181 -2.81 7.24 -13.72
C LEU A 181 -3.41 6.80 -15.07
N ASP A 182 -4.14 7.69 -15.77
CA ASP A 182 -4.73 7.40 -17.08
C ASP A 182 -3.69 7.05 -18.15
N ARG A 183 -2.43 7.43 -17.97
CA ARG A 183 -1.32 7.06 -18.86
C ARG A 183 -0.78 5.67 -18.59
N TYR A 184 -0.87 5.20 -17.35
CA TYR A 184 -0.28 3.95 -16.88
C TYR A 184 -1.30 2.81 -16.79
N ILE A 185 -2.58 3.13 -16.50
CA ILE A 185 -3.62 2.15 -16.23
C ILE A 185 -4.62 2.07 -17.37
N ASP A 186 -4.89 0.84 -17.79
CA ASP A 186 -6.02 0.46 -18.63
C ASP A 186 -7.13 -0.10 -17.73
N TYR A 187 -8.09 0.75 -17.39
CA TYR A 187 -9.18 0.40 -16.47
C TYR A 187 -10.11 -0.70 -17.01
N ASP A 188 -10.13 -0.95 -18.33
CA ASP A 188 -10.89 -2.06 -18.91
C ASP A 188 -10.34 -3.45 -18.51
N LYS A 189 -9.10 -3.49 -18.05
CA LYS A 189 -8.48 -4.70 -17.49
C LYS A 189 -8.89 -4.97 -16.04
N LEU A 190 -9.39 -3.96 -15.35
CA LEU A 190 -9.72 -3.98 -13.92
C LEU A 190 -11.23 -4.12 -13.69
N ARG A 191 -11.86 -5.11 -14.34
CA ARG A 191 -13.30 -5.37 -14.26
C ARG A 191 -13.62 -6.86 -14.18
N PRO A 192 -14.80 -7.24 -13.67
CA PRO A 192 -15.25 -8.62 -13.64
C PRO A 192 -15.22 -9.28 -15.01
N GLY A 193 -14.81 -10.54 -15.04
CA GLY A 193 -14.73 -11.37 -16.26
C GLY A 193 -13.45 -11.19 -17.08
N VAL A 194 -12.53 -10.33 -16.69
CA VAL A 194 -11.19 -10.20 -17.29
C VAL A 194 -10.19 -10.99 -16.46
N ASN A 195 -9.83 -12.20 -16.91
CA ASN A 195 -8.98 -13.12 -16.16
C ASN A 195 -7.52 -13.15 -16.70
N SER A 196 -7.17 -12.26 -17.62
CA SER A 196 -5.83 -12.21 -18.22
C SER A 196 -4.80 -11.42 -17.43
N ASN A 197 -5.22 -10.79 -16.32
CA ASN A 197 -4.40 -9.94 -15.46
C ASN A 197 -4.59 -10.34 -14.01
N PRO A 198 -3.66 -10.01 -13.12
CA PRO A 198 -3.83 -10.23 -11.70
C PRO A 198 -5.10 -9.55 -11.17
N ARG A 199 -5.81 -10.25 -10.28
CA ARG A 199 -6.91 -9.66 -9.51
C ARG A 199 -6.39 -8.51 -8.66
N LEU A 200 -7.09 -7.40 -8.64
CA LEU A 200 -6.75 -6.21 -7.84
C LEU A 200 -7.68 -6.07 -6.64
N ILE A 201 -7.11 -5.91 -5.45
CA ILE A 201 -7.83 -5.54 -4.23
C ILE A 201 -7.27 -4.24 -3.68
N LEU A 202 -8.13 -3.23 -3.53
CA LEU A 202 -7.81 -1.96 -2.88
C LEU A 202 -8.66 -1.79 -1.63
N THR A 203 -8.11 -1.13 -0.61
CA THR A 203 -8.80 -0.86 0.65
C THR A 203 -8.97 0.63 0.89
N ALA A 204 -10.13 0.99 1.45
CA ALA A 204 -10.44 2.32 1.93
C ALA A 204 -11.30 2.24 3.18
N VAL A 205 -11.65 3.38 3.78
CA VAL A 205 -12.49 3.47 4.98
C VAL A 205 -13.67 4.40 4.70
N ASN A 206 -14.87 3.94 5.01
CA ASN A 206 -16.05 4.79 4.97
C ASN A 206 -15.97 5.84 6.09
N VAL A 207 -16.03 7.13 5.69
CA VAL A 207 -15.90 8.26 6.60
C VAL A 207 -17.01 8.31 7.65
N LEU A 208 -18.23 7.87 7.28
CA LEU A 208 -19.43 8.05 8.12
C LEU A 208 -19.61 6.96 9.19
N ASP A 209 -19.16 5.72 8.91
CA ASP A 209 -19.38 4.58 9.81
C ASP A 209 -18.12 3.80 10.17
N SER A 210 -16.95 4.26 9.70
CA SER A 210 -15.63 3.66 9.94
C SER A 210 -15.48 2.21 9.46
N LYS A 211 -16.35 1.75 8.54
CA LYS A 211 -16.22 0.41 7.96
C LYS A 211 -15.19 0.36 6.86
N ALA A 212 -14.52 -0.77 6.75
CA ALA A 212 -13.64 -1.04 5.63
C ALA A 212 -14.46 -1.11 4.33
N LEU A 213 -13.94 -0.43 3.30
CA LEU A 213 -14.40 -0.54 1.92
C LEU A 213 -13.35 -1.32 1.13
N ILE A 214 -13.79 -2.37 0.45
CA ILE A 214 -12.91 -3.26 -0.33
C ILE A 214 -13.34 -3.15 -1.78
N PHE A 215 -12.45 -2.66 -2.63
CA PHE A 215 -12.66 -2.57 -4.06
C PHE A 215 -11.91 -3.72 -4.74
N ASP A 216 -12.65 -4.64 -5.33
CA ASP A 216 -12.18 -5.91 -5.84
C ASP A 216 -12.54 -6.02 -7.34
N SER A 217 -11.53 -6.10 -8.20
CA SER A 217 -11.71 -6.14 -9.66
C SER A 217 -12.49 -7.37 -10.15
N PHE A 218 -12.61 -8.43 -9.35
CA PHE A 218 -13.46 -9.58 -9.68
C PHE A 218 -14.95 -9.32 -9.38
N LYS A 219 -15.26 -8.35 -8.51
CA LYS A 219 -16.63 -8.05 -8.08
C LYS A 219 -17.19 -6.80 -8.72
N GLN A 220 -16.32 -5.83 -9.03
CA GLN A 220 -16.71 -4.54 -9.59
C GLN A 220 -15.62 -3.99 -10.51
N GLN A 221 -15.97 -3.07 -11.39
CA GLN A 221 -14.98 -2.32 -12.15
C GLN A 221 -14.25 -1.36 -11.22
N ILE A 222 -12.92 -1.36 -11.29
CA ILE A 222 -12.08 -0.38 -10.60
C ILE A 222 -11.93 0.85 -11.49
N GLU A 223 -12.20 2.01 -10.91
CA GLU A 223 -12.08 3.31 -11.55
C GLU A 223 -11.08 4.19 -10.78
N SER A 224 -10.66 5.30 -11.37
CA SER A 224 -9.72 6.24 -10.74
C SER A 224 -10.17 6.72 -9.36
N LYS A 225 -11.48 6.91 -9.13
CA LYS A 225 -12.02 7.29 -7.81
C LYS A 225 -11.70 6.28 -6.71
N HIS A 226 -11.64 4.97 -7.02
CA HIS A 226 -11.28 3.94 -6.03
C HIS A 226 -9.80 4.01 -5.67
N ILE A 227 -8.95 4.35 -6.66
CA ILE A 227 -7.50 4.54 -6.45
C ILE A 227 -7.24 5.83 -5.67
N LEU A 228 -7.97 6.91 -5.96
CA LEU A 228 -7.90 8.13 -5.14
C LEU A 228 -8.36 7.86 -3.70
N ALA A 229 -9.45 7.11 -3.51
CA ALA A 229 -9.99 6.79 -2.20
C ALA A 229 -8.97 6.04 -1.32
N THR A 230 -8.30 5.02 -1.88
CA THR A 230 -7.28 4.27 -1.13
C THR A 230 -6.09 5.14 -0.71
N SER A 231 -5.83 6.27 -1.37
CA SER A 231 -4.70 7.20 -1.09
C SER A 231 -5.11 8.53 -0.46
N ALA A 232 -6.39 8.71 -0.13
CA ALA A 232 -6.94 9.91 0.48
C ALA A 232 -6.69 9.97 1.99
N TYR A 233 -5.43 10.13 2.43
CA TYR A 233 -5.07 10.10 3.85
C TYR A 233 -5.37 11.45 4.53
N PRO A 234 -6.34 11.54 5.49
CA PRO A 234 -6.81 12.81 6.04
C PRO A 234 -5.78 13.50 6.93
N LEU A 235 -4.88 12.77 7.58
CA LEU A 235 -3.82 13.37 8.40
C LEU A 235 -2.71 14.01 7.54
N TYR A 236 -2.67 13.72 6.25
CA TYR A 236 -1.89 14.46 5.26
C TYR A 236 -2.76 15.50 4.52
N ASN A 237 -3.94 15.81 5.09
CA ASN A 237 -4.85 16.84 4.62
C ASN A 237 -5.40 16.63 3.20
N PHE A 238 -5.60 15.37 2.78
CA PHE A 238 -6.32 15.03 1.56
C PHE A 238 -7.84 14.97 1.79
N PRO A 239 -8.66 15.30 0.76
CA PRO A 239 -10.11 15.24 0.86
C PRO A 239 -10.62 13.80 0.93
N TRP A 240 -11.83 13.60 1.45
CA TRP A 240 -12.58 12.38 1.18
C TRP A 240 -12.98 12.27 -0.29
N ILE A 241 -13.16 11.06 -0.77
CA ILE A 241 -13.59 10.76 -2.14
C ILE A 241 -14.97 10.11 -2.09
N GLU A 242 -15.93 10.64 -2.84
CA GLU A 242 -17.22 9.98 -3.06
C GLU A 242 -17.02 8.85 -4.08
N VAL A 243 -17.06 7.60 -3.61
CA VAL A 243 -16.85 6.41 -4.45
C VAL A 243 -18.15 5.90 -5.05
N GLU A 244 -19.25 6.06 -4.32
CA GLU A 244 -20.63 5.82 -4.75
C GLU A 244 -21.53 6.91 -4.14
N LYS A 245 -22.75 7.07 -4.64
CA LYS A 245 -23.67 8.08 -4.14
C LYS A 245 -23.89 7.95 -2.63
N GLY A 246 -23.40 8.94 -1.88
CA GLY A 246 -23.50 9.00 -0.42
C GLY A 246 -22.48 8.13 0.33
N VAL A 247 -21.52 7.51 -0.36
CA VAL A 247 -20.42 6.74 0.25
C VAL A 247 -19.12 7.51 0.09
N PHE A 248 -18.62 8.04 1.20
CA PHE A 248 -17.41 8.86 1.26
C PHE A 248 -16.27 8.07 1.86
N ALA A 249 -15.14 8.05 1.21
CA ALA A 249 -14.01 7.20 1.55
C ALA A 249 -12.75 8.01 1.86
N TRP A 250 -12.00 7.56 2.86
CA TRP A 250 -10.61 7.91 3.14
C TRP A 250 -9.70 6.69 2.96
N ASP A 251 -8.41 6.95 3.00
CA ASP A 251 -7.33 5.96 2.90
C ASP A 251 -7.53 4.77 3.85
N GLY A 252 -7.35 3.56 3.32
CA GLY A 252 -7.46 2.32 4.08
C GLY A 252 -6.45 2.20 5.22
N GLY A 253 -5.32 2.92 5.14
CA GLY A 253 -4.29 2.97 6.18
C GLY A 253 -4.77 3.47 7.55
N LEU A 254 -5.96 4.09 7.62
CA LEU A 254 -6.61 4.43 8.90
C LEU A 254 -7.04 3.20 9.69
N LEU A 255 -7.39 2.09 9.03
CA LEU A 255 -7.79 0.83 9.67
C LEU A 255 -6.72 -0.24 9.56
N SER A 256 -6.19 -0.46 8.36
CA SER A 256 -5.14 -1.42 8.07
C SER A 256 -4.27 -0.92 6.93
N ASN A 257 -2.99 -0.73 7.21
CA ASN A 257 -2.02 -0.27 6.23
C ASN A 257 -1.52 -1.40 5.31
N THR A 258 -1.83 -2.65 5.66
CA THR A 258 -1.44 -3.87 4.95
C THR A 258 -2.67 -4.76 4.75
N PRO A 259 -3.24 -4.87 3.53
CA PRO A 259 -4.53 -5.53 3.29
C PRO A 259 -4.41 -7.07 3.24
N LEU A 260 -3.76 -7.67 4.23
CA LEU A 260 -3.56 -9.11 4.30
C LEU A 260 -4.86 -9.87 4.61
N ARG A 261 -5.67 -9.34 5.53
CA ARG A 261 -6.96 -9.95 5.87
C ARG A 261 -7.88 -10.00 4.67
N GLU A 262 -7.97 -8.91 3.93
CA GLU A 262 -8.80 -8.77 2.74
C GLU A 262 -8.43 -9.77 1.65
N VAL A 263 -7.13 -10.09 1.57
CA VAL A 263 -6.59 -11.13 0.67
C VAL A 263 -7.02 -12.53 1.12
N LEU A 264 -6.93 -12.83 2.41
CA LEU A 264 -7.28 -14.15 2.96
C LEU A 264 -8.78 -14.42 2.90
N ASP A 265 -9.60 -13.38 3.09
CA ASP A 265 -11.07 -13.44 3.03
C ASP A 265 -11.61 -13.33 1.59
N ALA A 266 -10.75 -13.17 0.58
CA ALA A 266 -11.15 -12.97 -0.80
C ALA A 266 -11.75 -14.24 -1.41
N SER A 267 -13.00 -14.14 -1.88
CA SER A 267 -13.74 -15.25 -2.51
C SER A 267 -13.49 -15.31 -4.03
N PRO A 268 -13.26 -16.49 -4.65
CA PRO A 268 -13.20 -17.81 -4.03
C PRO A 268 -12.01 -17.97 -3.10
N VAL A 269 -12.16 -18.79 -2.05
CA VAL A 269 -11.10 -19.09 -1.10
C VAL A 269 -10.13 -20.06 -1.74
N ILE A 270 -8.91 -19.60 -1.98
CA ILE A 270 -7.81 -20.36 -2.59
C ILE A 270 -6.57 -20.13 -1.72
N ASP A 271 -5.79 -21.16 -1.47
CA ASP A 271 -4.57 -21.06 -0.66
C ASP A 271 -3.56 -20.08 -1.27
N LYS A 272 -2.75 -19.44 -0.43
CA LYS A 272 -1.90 -18.32 -0.82
C LYS A 272 -0.42 -18.57 -0.57
N LYS A 273 0.37 -18.17 -1.56
CA LYS A 273 1.79 -17.86 -1.43
C LYS A 273 1.95 -16.35 -1.47
N ILE A 274 2.38 -15.74 -0.37
CA ILE A 274 2.31 -14.30 -0.15
C ILE A 274 3.69 -13.67 -0.22
N PHE A 275 3.84 -12.67 -1.07
CA PHE A 275 4.96 -11.72 -1.09
C PHE A 275 4.49 -10.46 -0.37
N LEU A 276 4.94 -10.29 0.87
CA LEU A 276 4.51 -9.21 1.75
C LEU A 276 5.54 -8.09 1.76
N VAL A 277 5.19 -6.92 1.26
CA VAL A 277 6.05 -5.74 1.21
C VAL A 277 5.69 -4.79 2.34
N GLU A 278 6.66 -4.55 3.23
CA GLU A 278 6.51 -3.68 4.39
C GLU A 278 7.46 -2.47 4.29
N ASN A 279 6.91 -1.28 4.41
CA ASN A 279 7.64 -0.02 4.30
C ASN A 279 8.14 0.50 5.66
N TYR A 280 7.50 0.10 6.75
CA TYR A 280 7.76 0.60 8.11
C TYR A 280 8.44 -0.43 8.99
N PRO A 281 9.55 -0.08 9.68
CA PRO A 281 10.27 -1.01 10.53
C PRO A 281 9.48 -1.33 11.80
N LYS A 282 9.41 -2.62 12.15
CA LYS A 282 8.77 -3.09 13.40
C LYS A 282 9.66 -2.91 14.61
N ALA A 283 10.96 -3.11 14.44
CA ALA A 283 11.97 -3.01 15.49
C ALA A 283 13.00 -1.94 15.15
N VAL A 284 13.53 -1.30 16.17
CA VAL A 284 14.66 -0.36 16.09
C VAL A 284 15.65 -0.69 17.19
N ASP A 285 16.93 -0.41 16.96
CA ASP A 285 18.02 -0.78 17.88
C ASP A 285 18.23 0.24 19.01
N ALA A 286 17.64 1.45 18.91
CA ALA A 286 17.83 2.51 19.87
C ALA A 286 16.53 3.29 20.13
N LEU A 287 16.45 3.90 21.31
CA LEU A 287 15.36 4.81 21.64
C LEU A 287 15.52 6.15 20.88
N PRO A 288 14.38 6.79 20.51
CA PRO A 288 14.41 8.13 19.94
C PRO A 288 15.14 9.14 20.84
N SER A 289 16.01 9.95 20.27
CA SER A 289 16.86 10.91 20.98
C SER A 289 16.38 12.36 20.93
N ASN A 290 15.39 12.64 20.09
CA ASN A 290 14.79 13.97 19.92
C ASN A 290 13.32 13.86 19.50
N ILE A 291 12.59 14.98 19.55
CA ILE A 291 11.15 15.02 19.29
C ILE A 291 10.80 14.56 17.84
N GLY A 292 11.64 14.86 16.87
CA GLY A 292 11.46 14.40 15.49
C GLY A 292 11.51 12.87 15.39
N GLU A 293 12.49 12.23 16.04
CA GLU A 293 12.61 10.77 16.09
C GLU A 293 11.46 10.14 16.89
N VAL A 294 10.94 10.82 17.93
CA VAL A 294 9.73 10.36 18.66
C VAL A 294 8.53 10.31 17.74
N HIS A 295 8.26 11.39 16.99
CA HIS A 295 7.15 11.42 16.04
C HIS A 295 7.32 10.40 14.91
N HIS A 296 8.55 10.28 14.39
CA HIS A 296 8.89 9.29 13.38
C HIS A 296 8.60 7.87 13.87
N ARG A 297 9.11 7.50 15.05
CA ARG A 297 8.89 6.16 15.61
C ARG A 297 7.41 5.90 15.93
N ALA A 298 6.69 6.89 16.46
CA ALA A 298 5.24 6.76 16.70
C ALA A 298 4.48 6.48 15.41
N ARG A 299 4.82 7.18 14.31
CA ARG A 299 4.27 6.91 12.98
C ARG A 299 4.56 5.48 12.52
N ASP A 300 5.80 5.01 12.64
CA ASP A 300 6.19 3.66 12.24
C ASP A 300 5.41 2.59 13.00
N ILE A 301 5.23 2.77 14.31
CA ILE A 301 4.41 1.88 15.14
C ILE A 301 2.96 1.84 14.66
N ILE A 302 2.39 3.00 14.32
CA ILE A 302 1.01 3.11 13.83
C ILE A 302 0.86 2.35 12.49
N PHE A 303 1.83 2.53 11.58
CA PHE A 303 1.75 2.00 10.23
C PHE A 303 2.38 0.61 10.04
N SER A 304 3.22 0.13 10.98
CA SER A 304 3.82 -1.21 10.89
C SER A 304 2.80 -2.35 10.96
N ASP A 305 1.56 -2.00 11.34
CA ASP A 305 0.37 -2.84 11.36
C ASP A 305 0.49 -4.14 12.19
N LYS A 306 -0.64 -4.78 12.36
CA LYS A 306 -0.79 -6.04 13.08
C LYS A 306 -0.58 -7.26 12.19
N THR A 307 0.25 -7.13 11.14
CA THR A 307 0.47 -8.17 10.13
C THR A 307 0.87 -9.52 10.75
N GLU A 308 1.81 -9.51 11.69
CA GLU A 308 2.22 -10.73 12.39
C GLU A 308 1.09 -11.36 13.21
N HIS A 309 0.23 -10.53 13.83
CA HIS A 309 -0.92 -11.01 14.54
C HIS A 309 -1.93 -11.67 13.60
N ASN A 310 -2.20 -11.05 12.45
CA ASN A 310 -3.10 -11.59 11.44
C ASN A 310 -2.58 -12.93 10.89
N ILE A 311 -1.29 -13.04 10.62
CA ILE A 311 -0.64 -14.29 10.17
C ILE A 311 -0.72 -15.36 11.27
N LYS A 312 -0.39 -15.00 12.51
CA LYS A 312 -0.49 -15.92 13.64
C LYS A 312 -1.91 -16.45 13.82
N MET A 313 -2.91 -15.56 13.74
CA MET A 313 -4.32 -15.95 13.84
C MET A 313 -4.75 -16.85 12.69
N SER A 314 -4.38 -16.53 11.44
CA SER A 314 -4.64 -17.40 10.30
C SER A 314 -4.06 -18.80 10.51
N ARG A 315 -2.78 -18.91 10.89
CA ARG A 315 -2.13 -20.21 11.17
C ARG A 315 -2.78 -20.99 12.31
N VAL A 316 -3.26 -20.30 13.36
CA VAL A 316 -3.98 -20.95 14.47
C VAL A 316 -5.30 -21.51 13.99
N ILE A 317 -6.06 -20.72 13.19
CA ILE A 317 -7.32 -21.17 12.61
C ILE A 317 -7.09 -22.39 11.71
N THR A 318 -6.08 -22.33 10.81
CA THR A 318 -5.74 -23.47 9.94
C THR A 318 -5.48 -24.75 10.76
N ARG A 319 -4.64 -24.67 11.81
CA ARG A 319 -4.38 -25.85 12.66
C ARG A 319 -5.63 -26.43 13.32
N TYR A 320 -6.58 -25.57 13.73
CA TYR A 320 -7.85 -26.05 14.27
C TYR A 320 -8.70 -26.71 13.20
N LEU A 321 -8.71 -26.18 11.97
CA LEU A 321 -9.46 -26.75 10.86
C LEU A 321 -8.88 -28.11 10.44
N ASP A 322 -7.54 -28.23 10.35
CA ASP A 322 -6.87 -29.50 10.08
C ASP A 322 -7.24 -30.56 11.13
N PHE A 323 -7.22 -30.20 12.41
CA PHE A 323 -7.62 -31.09 13.48
C PHE A 323 -9.11 -31.48 13.40
N ILE A 324 -9.99 -30.53 13.07
CA ILE A 324 -11.43 -30.80 12.85
C ILE A 324 -11.60 -31.72 11.63
N GLU A 325 -10.83 -31.53 10.56
CA GLU A 325 -10.84 -32.40 9.39
C GLU A 325 -10.45 -33.83 9.75
N GLU A 326 -9.34 -34.02 10.49
CA GLU A 326 -8.91 -35.35 10.95
C GLU A 326 -10.01 -36.04 11.78
N LEU A 327 -10.60 -35.30 12.72
CA LEU A 327 -11.71 -35.84 13.53
C LEU A 327 -12.94 -36.19 12.69
N TYR A 328 -13.26 -35.35 11.70
CA TYR A 328 -14.38 -35.58 10.81
C TYR A 328 -14.15 -36.81 9.92
N GLN A 329 -12.95 -37.02 9.41
CA GLN A 329 -12.59 -38.21 8.65
C GLN A 329 -12.71 -39.49 9.50
N ILE A 330 -12.23 -39.46 10.76
CA ILE A 330 -12.38 -40.57 11.71
C ILE A 330 -13.89 -40.84 11.97
N PHE A 331 -14.67 -39.77 12.13
CA PHE A 331 -16.11 -39.86 12.32
C PHE A 331 -16.82 -40.51 11.11
N GLU A 332 -16.56 -40.02 9.88
CA GLU A 332 -17.19 -40.56 8.66
C GLU A 332 -16.80 -42.03 8.44
N ASN A 333 -15.53 -42.38 8.64
CA ASN A 333 -15.05 -43.77 8.48
C ASN A 333 -15.66 -44.76 9.50
N ASN A 334 -16.22 -44.28 10.60
CA ASN A 334 -16.85 -45.09 11.64
C ASN A 334 -18.34 -44.77 11.85
N ALA A 335 -18.94 -43.97 10.98
CA ALA A 335 -20.33 -43.50 11.14
C ALA A 335 -21.33 -44.64 11.33
N ASP A 336 -21.17 -45.73 10.58
CA ASP A 336 -22.04 -46.92 10.71
C ASP A 336 -21.90 -47.65 12.05
N LYS A 337 -20.69 -47.61 12.65
CA LYS A 337 -20.41 -48.25 13.95
C LYS A 337 -20.96 -47.44 15.12
N LEU A 338 -21.09 -46.12 14.94
CA LEU A 338 -21.54 -45.21 16.00
C LEU A 338 -23.05 -45.26 16.28
N GLN A 339 -23.83 -45.97 15.44
CA GLN A 339 -25.27 -46.16 15.56
C GLN A 339 -26.04 -44.85 15.81
N LEU A 340 -25.60 -43.76 15.26
CA LEU A 340 -26.23 -42.45 15.40
C LEU A 340 -27.48 -42.33 14.53
N ASP A 341 -28.49 -41.63 15.03
CA ASP A 341 -29.69 -41.34 14.24
C ASP A 341 -29.38 -40.41 13.05
N LYS A 342 -30.20 -40.48 11.99
CA LYS A 342 -30.02 -39.72 10.75
C LYS A 342 -30.02 -38.22 10.98
N ASN A 343 -30.74 -37.69 11.98
CA ASN A 343 -30.78 -36.27 12.27
C ASN A 343 -29.45 -35.79 12.86
N THR A 344 -28.89 -36.58 13.78
CA THR A 344 -27.57 -36.27 14.37
C THR A 344 -26.46 -36.32 13.33
N LEU A 345 -26.44 -37.34 12.48
CA LEU A 345 -25.49 -37.43 11.36
C LEU A 345 -25.59 -36.21 10.42
N SER A 346 -26.82 -35.86 10.01
CA SER A 346 -27.06 -34.71 9.14
C SER A 346 -26.65 -33.37 9.80
N LYS A 347 -26.85 -33.22 11.12
CA LYS A 347 -26.39 -32.02 11.85
C LYS A 347 -24.89 -31.90 11.90
N ILE A 348 -24.18 -33.01 12.15
CA ILE A 348 -22.71 -33.02 12.19
C ILE A 348 -22.16 -32.65 10.80
N ARG A 349 -22.63 -33.31 9.74
CA ARG A 349 -22.21 -33.04 8.34
C ARG A 349 -22.46 -31.59 7.94
N ARG A 350 -23.62 -31.04 8.29
CA ARG A 350 -23.95 -29.64 8.00
C ARG A 350 -23.06 -28.65 8.77
N LYS A 351 -22.75 -28.94 10.06
CA LYS A 351 -21.84 -28.11 10.84
C LYS A 351 -20.43 -28.12 10.26
N TYR A 352 -19.92 -29.33 9.98
CA TYR A 352 -18.60 -29.47 9.36
C TYR A 352 -18.51 -28.68 8.04
N LYS A 353 -19.48 -28.89 7.13
CA LYS A 353 -19.54 -28.18 5.86
C LYS A 353 -19.51 -26.66 6.06
N LYS A 354 -20.31 -26.14 7.02
CA LYS A 354 -20.34 -24.72 7.33
C LYS A 354 -19.00 -24.21 7.81
N TYR A 355 -18.36 -24.88 8.77
CA TYR A 355 -17.05 -24.45 9.29
C TYR A 355 -15.94 -24.54 8.24
N HIS A 356 -16.02 -25.50 7.33
CA HIS A 356 -15.07 -25.67 6.24
C HIS A 356 -15.25 -24.62 5.12
N GLU A 357 -16.48 -24.12 4.92
CA GLU A 357 -16.80 -23.09 3.92
C GLU A 357 -16.59 -21.65 4.45
N ASP A 358 -16.67 -21.44 5.76
CA ASP A 358 -16.63 -20.12 6.40
C ASP A 358 -15.20 -19.63 6.79
N HIS A 359 -14.15 -20.38 6.48
CA HIS A 359 -12.77 -19.96 6.81
C HIS A 359 -12.09 -19.23 5.64
N GLY A 360 -11.14 -18.35 5.96
CA GLY A 360 -10.28 -17.68 4.97
C GLY A 360 -9.24 -18.64 4.36
N ALA A 361 -8.53 -18.16 3.35
CA ALA A 361 -7.48 -18.91 2.67
C ALA A 361 -6.32 -19.27 3.60
N GLU A 362 -5.71 -20.44 3.39
CA GLU A 362 -4.50 -20.84 4.10
C GLU A 362 -3.26 -20.16 3.50
N ILE A 363 -2.35 -19.75 4.38
CA ILE A 363 -1.03 -19.24 3.98
C ILE A 363 -0.06 -20.41 3.89
N LYS A 364 0.23 -20.86 2.66
CA LYS A 364 1.21 -21.95 2.43
C LYS A 364 2.64 -21.45 2.56
N GLU A 365 2.94 -20.29 1.99
CA GLU A 365 4.25 -19.67 2.04
C GLU A 365 4.13 -18.17 2.24
N ILE A 366 5.06 -17.55 2.95
CA ILE A 366 5.12 -16.11 3.12
C ILE A 366 6.55 -15.60 3.04
N TYR A 367 6.77 -14.64 2.15
CA TYR A 367 8.02 -13.94 1.91
C TYR A 367 7.91 -12.54 2.50
N TYR A 368 8.57 -12.30 3.63
CA TYR A 368 8.63 -10.97 4.25
C TYR A 368 9.72 -10.14 3.57
N ILE A 369 9.30 -9.10 2.88
CA ILE A 369 10.18 -8.18 2.17
C ILE A 369 10.02 -6.81 2.82
N SER A 370 10.73 -6.63 3.95
CA SER A 370 10.64 -5.42 4.76
C SER A 370 11.79 -4.47 4.42
N ARG A 371 11.49 -3.20 4.28
CA ARG A 371 12.45 -2.15 4.04
C ARG A 371 13.38 -1.99 5.24
N ASP A 372 14.68 -1.93 4.98
CA ASP A 372 15.67 -1.55 5.97
C ASP A 372 15.77 -0.02 6.02
N GLU A 373 15.55 0.57 7.19
CA GLU A 373 15.63 2.01 7.37
C GLU A 373 17.04 2.39 7.82
N MET A 374 17.81 2.97 6.90
CA MET A 374 19.19 3.36 7.20
C MET A 374 19.29 4.74 7.88
N TYR A 375 18.37 5.66 7.56
CA TYR A 375 18.39 7.04 8.02
C TYR A 375 16.97 7.52 8.35
N PRO A 376 16.48 7.26 9.58
CA PRO A 376 15.14 7.64 9.97
C PRO A 376 14.97 9.16 9.98
N HIS A 377 13.96 9.67 9.27
CA HIS A 377 13.57 11.06 9.36
C HIS A 377 12.06 11.24 9.14
N ILE A 378 11.47 12.19 9.86
CA ILE A 378 10.01 12.38 9.93
C ILE A 378 9.34 12.64 8.57
N PHE A 379 10.11 13.10 7.57
CA PHE A 379 9.59 13.53 6.27
C PHE A 379 9.81 12.52 5.14
N GLU A 380 10.34 11.34 5.44
CA GLU A 380 10.70 10.37 4.40
C GLU A 380 9.53 9.98 3.47
N ASN A 381 8.29 9.95 4.00
CA ASN A 381 7.08 9.63 3.22
C ASN A 381 6.72 10.65 2.13
N ALA A 382 7.29 11.84 2.19
CA ALA A 382 7.04 12.92 1.24
C ALA A 382 8.29 13.31 0.44
N ASP A 383 9.36 12.52 0.55
CA ASP A 383 10.58 12.73 -0.22
C ASP A 383 10.49 12.04 -1.59
N PHE A 384 10.08 12.79 -2.61
CA PHE A 384 10.02 12.35 -4.00
C PHE A 384 11.28 12.75 -4.79
N SER A 385 12.40 13.07 -4.13
CA SER A 385 13.63 13.42 -4.85
C SER A 385 14.13 12.25 -5.72
N PRO A 386 14.72 12.54 -6.91
CA PRO A 386 15.17 11.49 -7.84
C PRO A 386 16.16 10.52 -7.23
N ASP A 387 17.05 11.01 -6.35
CA ASP A 387 18.03 10.17 -5.66
C ASP A 387 17.36 9.19 -4.71
N THR A 388 16.41 9.66 -3.87
CA THR A 388 15.67 8.83 -2.92
C THR A 388 14.79 7.81 -3.65
N ILE A 389 14.06 8.19 -4.69
CA ILE A 389 13.22 7.26 -5.45
C ILE A 389 14.07 6.14 -6.07
N LYS A 390 15.19 6.47 -6.72
CA LYS A 390 16.10 5.47 -7.31
C LYS A 390 16.71 4.54 -6.25
N GLU A 391 17.09 5.08 -5.10
CA GLU A 391 17.64 4.32 -3.98
C GLU A 391 16.60 3.33 -3.41
N LEU A 392 15.35 3.78 -3.23
CA LEU A 392 14.25 2.93 -2.77
C LEU A 392 13.93 1.80 -3.76
N ILE A 393 13.86 2.10 -5.05
CA ILE A 393 13.66 1.07 -6.09
C ILE A 393 14.78 0.03 -6.04
N LYS A 394 16.04 0.48 -6.02
CA LYS A 394 17.18 -0.42 -5.94
C LYS A 394 17.17 -1.27 -4.66
N SER A 395 16.92 -0.64 -3.51
CA SER A 395 16.85 -1.32 -2.22
C SER A 395 15.75 -2.39 -2.20
N GLY A 396 14.57 -2.10 -2.79
CA GLY A 396 13.47 -3.04 -2.93
C GLY A 396 13.86 -4.26 -3.79
N GLU A 397 14.50 -4.03 -4.94
CA GLU A 397 14.97 -5.09 -5.83
C GLU A 397 16.02 -5.97 -5.13
N ASP A 398 17.01 -5.36 -4.49
CA ASP A 398 18.08 -6.09 -3.77
C ASP A 398 17.53 -6.91 -2.60
N LYS A 399 16.58 -6.35 -1.82
CA LYS A 399 15.96 -7.04 -0.68
C LYS A 399 15.12 -8.23 -1.15
N ALA A 400 14.30 -8.05 -2.17
CA ALA A 400 13.46 -9.11 -2.72
C ALA A 400 14.31 -10.25 -3.30
N ASN A 401 15.37 -9.93 -4.04
CA ASN A 401 16.31 -10.94 -4.57
C ASN A 401 16.90 -11.79 -3.43
N LYS A 402 17.34 -11.17 -2.32
CA LYS A 402 17.88 -11.88 -1.16
C LYS A 402 16.85 -12.81 -0.52
N VAL A 403 15.63 -12.32 -0.31
CA VAL A 403 14.56 -13.10 0.33
C VAL A 403 14.16 -14.29 -0.56
N ILE A 404 13.98 -14.09 -1.87
CA ILE A 404 13.62 -15.16 -2.81
C ILE A 404 14.72 -16.22 -2.90
N GLN A 405 16.00 -15.82 -2.90
CA GLN A 405 17.12 -16.75 -2.95
C GLN A 405 17.24 -17.57 -1.66
N ALA A 406 17.02 -16.96 -0.50
CA ALA A 406 17.05 -17.68 0.78
C ALA A 406 15.99 -18.79 0.83
N HIS A 407 14.74 -18.51 0.40
CA HIS A 407 13.68 -19.52 0.38
C HIS A 407 13.86 -20.64 -0.66
N LYS A 408 14.70 -20.43 -1.68
CA LYS A 408 15.03 -21.52 -2.64
C LYS A 408 16.09 -22.50 -2.12
N GLN A 409 16.77 -22.13 -1.03
CA GLN A 409 17.84 -22.95 -0.41
C GLN A 409 17.34 -23.78 0.80
N GLU A 410 16.16 -23.42 1.32
CA GLU A 410 15.42 -24.20 2.33
C GLU A 410 14.58 -25.31 1.68
#